data_3fe65b7ff23512d4a0f638916ef60b65
#
_entry.id   3fe65b7ff23512d4a0f638916ef60b65
#
_cell.length_a   1.000
_cell.length_b   1.000
_cell.length_c   1.000
_cell.angle_alpha   90.00
_cell.angle_beta   90.00
_cell.angle_gamma   90.00
#
_symmetry.space_group_name_H-M   'P 1'
#
loop_
_entity.id
_entity.type
_entity.pdbx_description
1 polymer ?
#
loop_
_entity_poly.entity_id
_entity_poly.type
_entity_poly.pdbx_seq_one_letter_code
_entity_poly.pdbx_strand_id
1 'polypeptide(L)'
;MRNRHHASQDQAEVNVTPLMDIVFIMLIFFIVTATFTREKGIDVTSPEDEPKTKLVPPPAMVLSVQEDGFVRVNNVRLIDPMSTKPVVEEFMAREPRGVVIVNAAPGAEAGIAVTVMDQARAGNATAVSLALQEETR
;
A
#
# COMPACT_ATOMS: atom_id res chain seq x y z
N MET A 1 -4.28 -77.15 -38.90
CA MET A 1 -3.56 -75.88 -38.87
C MET A 1 -4.30 -74.92 -37.95
N ARG A 2 -3.79 -74.68 -36.76
CA ARG A 2 -4.39 -73.81 -35.75
C ARG A 2 -3.83 -72.40 -35.92
N ASN A 3 -4.64 -71.49 -36.45
CA ASN A 3 -4.31 -70.06 -36.50
C ASN A 3 -4.44 -69.46 -35.08
N ARG A 4 -3.32 -69.21 -34.46
CA ARG A 4 -3.29 -68.41 -33.22
C ARG A 4 -3.34 -66.96 -33.62
N HIS A 5 -4.50 -66.34 -33.45
CA HIS A 5 -4.62 -64.91 -33.45
C HIS A 5 -3.83 -64.38 -32.20
N HIS A 6 -2.70 -63.78 -32.43
CA HIS A 6 -2.09 -62.93 -31.46
C HIS A 6 -3.00 -61.69 -31.32
N ALA A 7 -3.76 -61.63 -30.24
CA ALA A 7 -4.38 -60.43 -29.82
C ALA A 7 -3.22 -59.46 -29.46
N SER A 8 -2.96 -58.49 -30.30
CA SER A 8 -2.15 -57.36 -29.96
C SER A 8 -2.83 -56.69 -28.77
N GLN A 9 -2.18 -56.78 -27.63
CA GLN A 9 -2.53 -55.96 -26.50
C GLN A 9 -2.23 -54.53 -26.91
N ASP A 10 -3.27 -53.82 -27.35
CA ASP A 10 -3.22 -52.36 -27.37
C ASP A 10 -3.04 -51.92 -25.95
N GLN A 11 -1.76 -51.75 -25.56
CA GLN A 11 -1.41 -51.02 -24.38
C GLN A 11 -1.80 -49.58 -24.73
N ALA A 12 -2.96 -49.15 -24.21
CA ALA A 12 -3.32 -47.76 -24.24
C ALA A 12 -2.27 -46.98 -23.47
N GLU A 13 -1.28 -46.47 -24.19
CA GLU A 13 -0.32 -45.55 -23.63
C GLU A 13 -1.06 -44.30 -23.22
N VAL A 14 -1.26 -44.14 -21.91
CA VAL A 14 -1.83 -42.91 -21.34
C VAL A 14 -0.80 -41.82 -21.55
N ASN A 15 -1.06 -40.92 -22.48
CA ASN A 15 -0.22 -39.76 -22.67
C ASN A 15 -0.42 -38.80 -21.48
N VAL A 16 0.59 -38.68 -20.63
CA VAL A 16 0.58 -37.83 -19.44
C VAL A 16 0.92 -36.36 -19.75
N THR A 17 1.27 -36.05 -21.00
CA THR A 17 1.67 -34.68 -21.40
C THR A 17 0.55 -33.64 -21.13
N PRO A 18 -0.74 -33.87 -21.46
CA PRO A 18 -1.80 -32.94 -21.13
C PRO A 18 -2.03 -32.77 -19.62
N LEU A 19 -1.80 -33.83 -18.84
CA LEU A 19 -1.89 -33.75 -17.37
C LEU A 19 -0.76 -32.91 -16.77
N MET A 20 0.43 -33.05 -17.30
CA MET A 20 1.59 -32.25 -16.88
C MET A 20 1.39 -30.76 -17.19
N ASP A 21 0.78 -30.43 -18.32
CA ASP A 21 0.48 -29.05 -18.72
C ASP A 21 -0.53 -28.41 -17.75
N ILE A 22 -1.62 -29.10 -17.43
CA ILE A 22 -2.62 -28.64 -16.46
C ILE A 22 -1.95 -28.39 -15.09
N VAL A 23 -1.13 -29.30 -14.61
CA VAL A 23 -0.42 -29.15 -13.34
C VAL A 23 0.52 -27.94 -13.38
N PHE A 24 1.20 -27.73 -14.50
CA PHE A 24 2.11 -26.60 -14.68
C PHE A 24 1.38 -25.27 -14.67
N ILE A 25 0.24 -25.18 -15.35
CA ILE A 25 -0.62 -23.99 -15.36
C ILE A 25 -1.14 -23.70 -13.95
N MET A 26 -1.60 -24.69 -13.22
CA MET A 26 -2.07 -24.54 -11.84
C MET A 26 -0.92 -24.08 -10.91
N LEU A 27 0.27 -24.60 -11.10
CA LEU A 27 1.44 -24.18 -10.33
C LEU A 27 1.77 -22.72 -10.57
N ILE A 28 1.79 -22.27 -11.83
CA ILE A 28 2.04 -20.88 -12.19
C ILE A 28 0.95 -19.98 -11.61
N PHE A 29 -0.31 -20.41 -11.67
CA PHE A 29 -1.44 -19.69 -11.08
C PHE A 29 -1.26 -19.49 -9.58
N PHE A 30 -0.88 -20.53 -8.84
CA PHE A 30 -0.63 -20.41 -7.40
C PHE A 30 0.56 -19.51 -7.08
N ILE A 31 1.64 -19.58 -7.85
CA ILE A 31 2.81 -18.71 -7.65
C ILE A 31 2.41 -17.24 -7.88
N VAL A 32 1.71 -16.95 -8.95
CA VAL A 32 1.29 -15.58 -9.27
C VAL A 32 0.31 -15.05 -8.22
N THR A 33 -0.68 -15.84 -7.79
CA THR A 33 -1.64 -15.42 -6.77
C THR A 33 -0.99 -15.25 -5.39
N ALA A 34 -0.02 -16.10 -5.03
CA ALA A 34 0.72 -15.97 -3.78
C ALA A 34 1.56 -14.68 -3.71
N THR A 35 2.03 -14.19 -4.87
CA THR A 35 2.82 -12.96 -4.94
C THR A 35 1.96 -11.70 -4.70
N PHE A 36 0.64 -11.80 -4.85
CA PHE A 36 -0.27 -10.68 -4.59
C PHE A 36 -0.70 -10.55 -3.12
N THR A 37 -0.28 -11.44 -2.24
CA THR A 37 -0.44 -11.19 -0.81
C THR A 37 0.48 -10.02 -0.45
N ARG A 38 -0.11 -8.84 -0.27
CA ARG A 38 0.58 -7.72 0.36
C ARG A 38 1.15 -8.23 1.67
N GLU A 39 2.46 -8.26 1.76
CA GLU A 39 3.13 -8.36 3.05
C GLU A 39 2.69 -7.14 3.87
N LYS A 40 1.67 -7.34 4.69
CA LYS A 40 1.48 -6.47 5.85
C LYS A 40 2.74 -6.64 6.65
N GLY A 41 3.46 -5.51 6.81
CA GLY A 41 4.75 -5.47 7.44
C GLY A 41 4.83 -6.40 8.65
N ILE A 42 5.99 -7.03 8.75
CA ILE A 42 6.39 -7.92 9.82
C ILE A 42 5.94 -7.31 11.15
N ASP A 43 4.96 -7.94 11.80
CA ASP A 43 4.79 -7.76 13.23
C ASP A 43 6.08 -8.27 13.87
N VAL A 44 6.99 -7.35 14.10
CA VAL A 44 8.17 -7.63 14.92
C VAL A 44 7.63 -7.89 16.32
N THR A 45 7.44 -9.16 16.63
CA THR A 45 7.20 -9.57 18.01
C THR A 45 8.45 -9.20 18.79
N SER A 46 8.42 -8.01 19.37
CA SER A 46 9.43 -7.58 20.33
C SER A 46 9.41 -8.57 21.50
N PRO A 47 10.57 -9.02 22.01
CA PRO A 47 10.59 -9.89 23.19
C PRO A 47 9.78 -9.21 24.32
N GLU A 48 8.85 -9.97 24.86
CA GLU A 48 8.16 -9.59 26.11
C GLU A 48 9.23 -9.46 27.19
N ASP A 49 9.49 -8.21 27.60
CA ASP A 49 9.90 -7.83 28.95
C ASP A 49 10.46 -6.40 28.96
N GLU A 50 9.70 -5.44 28.42
CA GLU A 50 9.86 -4.06 28.86
C GLU A 50 8.51 -3.49 29.27
N PRO A 51 8.42 -2.73 30.39
CA PRO A 51 7.17 -2.12 30.80
C PRO A 51 6.68 -1.25 29.65
N LYS A 52 5.49 -1.57 29.12
CA LYS A 52 4.83 -0.81 28.09
C LYS A 52 4.62 0.62 28.59
N THR A 53 5.64 1.44 28.43
CA THR A 53 5.42 2.87 28.38
C THR A 53 4.44 3.06 27.24
N LYS A 54 3.21 3.44 27.54
CA LYS A 54 2.22 3.84 26.54
C LYS A 54 2.87 4.99 25.78
N LEU A 55 3.53 4.68 24.66
CA LEU A 55 3.98 5.67 23.71
C LEU A 55 2.70 6.29 23.17
N VAL A 56 2.35 7.44 23.72
CA VAL A 56 1.29 8.26 23.14
C VAL A 56 1.74 8.57 21.73
N PRO A 57 1.00 8.16 20.68
CA PRO A 57 1.42 8.47 19.31
C PRO A 57 1.57 9.98 19.17
N PRO A 58 2.56 10.45 18.40
CA PRO A 58 2.73 11.87 18.20
C PRO A 58 1.48 12.47 17.55
N PRO A 59 1.10 13.70 17.91
CA PRO A 59 -0.01 14.36 17.26
C PRO A 59 0.27 14.47 15.75
N ALA A 60 -0.74 14.19 14.93
CA ALA A 60 -0.62 14.19 13.49
C ALA A 60 -1.54 15.26 12.88
N MET A 61 -0.99 16.06 11.95
CA MET A 61 -1.77 16.91 11.07
C MET A 61 -1.94 16.22 9.72
N VAL A 62 -3.17 16.06 9.28
CA VAL A 62 -3.49 15.46 7.98
C VAL A 62 -3.84 16.57 6.98
N LEU A 63 -3.10 16.61 5.88
CA LEU A 63 -3.32 17.51 4.76
C LEU A 63 -3.83 16.70 3.57
N SER A 64 -5.12 16.78 3.28
CA SER A 64 -5.72 16.04 2.17
C SER A 64 -5.83 16.92 0.92
N VAL A 65 -5.05 16.62 -0.10
CA VAL A 65 -5.12 17.28 -1.41
C VAL A 65 -6.34 16.76 -2.16
N GLN A 66 -7.24 17.66 -2.52
CA GLN A 66 -8.48 17.34 -3.21
C GLN A 66 -8.30 17.43 -4.73
N GLU A 67 -9.25 16.87 -5.48
CA GLU A 67 -9.26 16.95 -6.96
C GLU A 67 -9.41 18.37 -7.50
N ASP A 68 -10.07 19.25 -6.74
CA ASP A 68 -10.26 20.67 -7.07
C ASP A 68 -9.01 21.53 -6.84
N GLY A 69 -7.91 20.92 -6.39
CA GLY A 69 -6.65 21.61 -6.13
C GLY A 69 -6.52 22.27 -4.76
N PHE A 70 -7.55 22.22 -3.94
CA PHE A 70 -7.50 22.72 -2.56
C PHE A 70 -6.99 21.65 -1.58
N VAL A 71 -6.55 22.11 -0.42
CA VAL A 71 -6.04 21.25 0.65
C VAL A 71 -6.97 21.32 1.85
N ARG A 72 -7.41 20.16 2.32
CA ARG A 72 -8.22 20.06 3.53
C ARG A 72 -7.34 19.67 4.72
N VAL A 73 -7.34 20.52 5.73
CA VAL A 73 -6.60 20.31 6.97
C VAL A 73 -7.47 19.56 7.97
N ASN A 74 -7.03 18.40 8.42
CA ASN A 74 -7.75 17.55 9.40
C ASN A 74 -9.23 17.32 9.06
N ASN A 75 -9.59 17.29 7.78
CA ASN A 75 -10.95 17.16 7.26
C ASN A 75 -11.92 18.31 7.64
N VAL A 76 -11.44 19.40 8.21
CA VAL A 76 -12.26 20.49 8.72
C VAL A 76 -12.09 21.78 7.92
N ARG A 77 -10.85 22.18 7.69
CA ARG A 77 -10.53 23.48 7.09
C ARG A 77 -9.99 23.33 5.68
N LEU A 78 -10.56 24.09 4.74
CA LEU A 78 -10.05 24.17 3.37
C LEU A 78 -9.07 25.32 3.24
N ILE A 79 -7.91 25.08 2.65
CA ILE A 79 -6.86 26.07 2.41
C ILE A 79 -6.31 25.94 0.99
N ASP A 80 -5.68 27.01 0.52
CA ASP A 80 -4.89 26.99 -0.70
C ASP A 80 -3.55 26.24 -0.47
N PRO A 81 -3.03 25.49 -1.45
CA PRO A 81 -1.73 24.79 -1.33
C PRO A 81 -0.58 25.70 -0.87
N MET A 82 -0.54 26.96 -1.33
CA MET A 82 0.49 27.93 -0.95
C MET A 82 0.33 28.43 0.49
N SER A 83 -0.84 28.26 1.09
CA SER A 83 -1.11 28.62 2.49
C SER A 83 -0.76 27.49 3.48
N THR A 84 -0.21 26.40 3.00
CA THR A 84 0.16 25.25 3.84
C THR A 84 1.26 25.58 4.83
N LYS A 85 2.28 26.34 4.43
CA LYS A 85 3.41 26.70 5.27
C LYS A 85 3.01 27.34 6.60
N PRO A 86 2.24 28.45 6.63
CA PRO A 86 1.87 29.10 7.90
C PRO A 86 0.99 28.22 8.79
N VAL A 87 0.15 27.36 8.19
CA VAL A 87 -0.68 26.41 8.94
C VAL A 87 0.17 25.35 9.62
N VAL A 88 1.17 24.83 8.92
CA VAL A 88 2.12 23.85 9.48
C VAL A 88 3.01 24.51 10.54
N GLU A 89 3.49 25.73 10.35
CA GLU A 89 4.25 26.49 11.35
C GLU A 89 3.45 26.65 12.64
N GLU A 90 2.17 27.02 12.56
CA GLU A 90 1.29 27.14 13.71
C GLU A 90 1.13 25.80 14.44
N PHE A 91 0.94 24.71 13.70
CA PHE A 91 0.84 23.38 14.27
C PHE A 91 2.14 22.95 14.96
N MET A 92 3.29 23.12 14.31
CA MET A 92 4.58 22.75 14.86
C MET A 92 4.97 23.59 16.07
N ALA A 93 4.50 24.84 16.17
CA ALA A 93 4.69 25.68 17.35
C ALA A 93 3.94 25.15 18.57
N ARG A 94 2.77 24.55 18.36
CA ARG A 94 1.97 23.92 19.44
C ARG A 94 2.46 22.53 19.77
N GLU A 95 2.84 21.77 18.76
CA GLU A 95 3.20 20.36 18.84
C GLU A 95 4.57 20.10 18.19
N PRO A 96 5.68 20.41 18.89
CA PRO A 96 7.01 20.26 18.31
C PRO A 96 7.38 18.83 17.89
N ARG A 97 6.69 17.82 18.42
CA ARG A 97 6.83 16.41 18.08
C ARG A 97 5.81 15.93 17.07
N GLY A 98 4.98 16.83 16.55
CA GLY A 98 3.94 16.52 15.58
C GLY A 98 4.52 16.02 14.26
N VAL A 99 3.71 15.19 13.59
CA VAL A 99 4.01 14.72 12.24
C VAL A 99 2.99 15.26 11.26
N VAL A 100 3.39 15.50 10.02
CA VAL A 100 2.51 15.95 8.96
C VAL A 100 2.32 14.82 7.95
N ILE A 101 1.09 14.47 7.68
CA ILE A 101 0.72 13.44 6.70
C ILE A 101 0.00 14.13 5.56
N VAL A 102 0.55 14.01 4.35
CA VAL A 102 -0.08 14.50 3.13
C VAL A 102 -0.81 13.34 2.46
N ASN A 103 -2.13 13.43 2.36
CA ASN A 103 -2.94 12.47 1.63
C ASN A 103 -3.30 13.08 0.27
N ALA A 104 -3.10 12.33 -0.81
CA ALA A 104 -3.60 12.71 -2.13
C ALA A 104 -4.87 11.92 -2.43
N ALA A 105 -5.96 12.62 -2.72
CA ALA A 105 -7.20 12.00 -3.19
C ALA A 105 -7.00 11.36 -4.58
N PRO A 106 -7.76 10.31 -4.93
CA PRO A 106 -7.79 9.82 -6.30
C PRO A 106 -8.18 10.98 -7.24
N GLY A 107 -7.39 11.19 -8.27
CA GLY A 107 -7.60 12.33 -9.19
C GLY A 107 -6.96 13.66 -8.76
N ALA A 108 -6.38 13.75 -7.57
CA ALA A 108 -5.60 14.92 -7.18
C ALA A 108 -4.34 15.05 -8.04
N GLU A 109 -4.01 16.30 -8.42
CA GLU A 109 -2.82 16.56 -9.21
C GLU A 109 -1.54 16.34 -8.39
N ALA A 110 -0.65 15.49 -8.89
CA ALA A 110 0.59 15.14 -8.20
C ALA A 110 1.49 16.35 -7.93
N GLY A 111 1.50 17.34 -8.83
CA GLY A 111 2.25 18.57 -8.67
C GLY A 111 1.78 19.38 -7.44
N ILE A 112 0.51 19.40 -7.16
CA ILE A 112 -0.06 20.06 -5.96
C ILE A 112 0.36 19.31 -4.70
N ALA A 113 0.32 17.98 -4.70
CA ALA A 113 0.77 17.17 -3.57
C ALA A 113 2.24 17.43 -3.23
N VAL A 114 3.09 17.53 -4.25
CA VAL A 114 4.52 17.88 -4.07
C VAL A 114 4.67 19.30 -3.52
N THR A 115 3.93 20.26 -4.02
CA THR A 115 3.93 21.64 -3.52
C THR A 115 3.55 21.68 -2.04
N VAL A 116 2.49 20.98 -1.65
CA VAL A 116 2.04 20.88 -0.25
C VAL A 116 3.12 20.27 0.64
N MET A 117 3.81 19.22 0.17
CA MET A 117 4.92 18.61 0.90
C MET A 117 6.08 19.59 1.09
N ASP A 118 6.44 20.35 0.06
CA ASP A 118 7.50 21.35 0.13
C ASP A 118 7.13 22.49 1.08
N GLN A 119 5.90 22.97 1.02
CA GLN A 119 5.37 23.97 1.95
C GLN A 119 5.35 23.47 3.41
N ALA A 120 5.00 22.19 3.61
CA ALA A 120 5.03 21.59 4.95
C ALA A 120 6.44 21.50 5.51
N ARG A 121 7.42 21.11 4.69
CA ARG A 121 8.84 21.10 5.08
C ARG A 121 9.35 22.51 5.37
N ALA A 122 8.97 23.49 4.56
CA ALA A 122 9.31 24.91 4.79
C ALA A 122 8.67 25.45 6.08
N GLY A 123 7.57 24.86 6.54
CA GLY A 123 6.92 25.16 7.82
C GLY A 123 7.55 24.48 9.05
N ASN A 124 8.79 23.97 8.93
CA ASN A 124 9.52 23.25 9.98
C ASN A 124 8.92 21.91 10.41
N ALA A 125 8.14 21.26 9.57
CA ALA A 125 7.69 19.91 9.83
C ALA A 125 8.89 18.94 9.90
N THR A 126 9.08 18.30 11.05
CA THR A 126 10.18 17.36 11.28
C THR A 126 10.02 16.08 10.47
N ALA A 127 8.78 15.63 10.31
CA ALA A 127 8.45 14.45 9.53
C ALA A 127 7.24 14.74 8.63
N VAL A 128 7.42 14.54 7.32
CA VAL A 128 6.36 14.66 6.32
C VAL A 128 6.29 13.35 5.56
N SER A 129 5.14 12.71 5.58
CA SER A 129 4.86 11.50 4.81
C SER A 129 3.77 11.73 3.78
N LEU A 130 3.88 11.05 2.64
CA LEU A 130 2.85 11.02 1.61
C LEU A 130 2.11 9.70 1.69
N ALA A 131 0.79 9.77 1.77
CA ALA A 131 -0.09 8.62 1.63
C ALA A 131 -1.03 8.84 0.44
N LEU A 132 -1.25 7.81 -0.32
CA LEU A 132 -2.28 7.82 -1.36
C LEU A 132 -3.58 7.34 -0.73
N GLN A 133 -4.63 8.12 -0.89
CA GLN A 133 -5.96 7.69 -0.47
C GLN A 133 -6.45 6.64 -1.46
N GLU A 134 -6.54 5.39 -1.01
CA GLU A 134 -7.17 4.34 -1.82
C GLU A 134 -8.68 4.63 -1.91
N GLU A 135 -9.21 4.58 -3.12
CA GLU A 135 -10.65 4.55 -3.33
C GLU A 135 -11.23 3.34 -2.59
N THR A 136 -11.91 3.59 -1.48
CA THR A 136 -12.70 2.54 -0.83
C THR A 136 -13.90 2.28 -1.73
N ARG A 137 -13.82 1.20 -2.48
CA ARG A 137 -14.96 0.67 -3.24
C ARG A 137 -15.99 0.08 -2.31
#